data_e69200435c4973ef3319c38ded74e409
#
_entry.id   e69200435c4973ef3319c38ded74e409
#
_cell.length_a   1.000
_cell.length_b   1.000
_cell.length_c   1.000
_cell.angle_alpha   90.00
_cell.angle_beta   90.00
_cell.angle_gamma   90.00
#
_symmetry.space_group_name_H-M   'P 1'
#
loop_
_entity.id
_entity.type
_entity.pdbx_description
1 polymer ?
#
loop_
_entity_poly.entity_id
_entity_poly.type
_entity_poly.pdbx_seq_one_letter_code
_entity_poly.pdbx_strand_id
1 'polypeptide(L)'
;EVELATSKIFYYAREEKKKKKFESMGLEPLKEGIIVGVTGALLLRSENVPVSCVFAETHTNMPDSKAAAKVIETLDKYLGLKVDYKPLLEQAEKFEDKLKGILTQSQKAQEISEKKRMSYVG
;
A
#
# COMPACT_ATOMS: atom_id res chain seq x y z
N GLU A 1 12.59 5.67 15.93
CA GLU A 1 12.24 4.47 15.16
C GLU A 1 10.81 4.58 14.69
N VAL A 2 10.64 4.77 13.41
CA VAL A 2 9.30 4.70 12.82
C VAL A 2 8.88 3.23 12.86
N GLU A 3 7.91 2.91 13.70
CA GLU A 3 7.32 1.57 13.74
C GLU A 3 6.66 1.25 12.40
N LEU A 4 7.40 0.62 11.50
CA LEU A 4 6.86 -0.01 10.30
C LEU A 4 6.11 -1.32 10.63
N ALA A 5 6.00 -1.65 11.92
CA ALA A 5 5.63 -2.97 12.42
C ALA A 5 4.16 -3.35 12.27
N THR A 6 3.27 -2.44 11.84
CA THR A 6 1.83 -2.70 11.86
C THR A 6 1.24 -3.18 10.53
N SER A 7 1.95 -3.03 9.41
CA SER A 7 1.46 -3.48 8.11
C SER A 7 1.89 -4.91 7.82
N LYS A 8 0.93 -5.80 7.64
CA LYS A 8 1.21 -7.17 7.20
C LYS A 8 1.60 -7.18 5.73
N ILE A 9 2.56 -8.04 5.39
CA ILE A 9 3.02 -8.25 4.02
C ILE A 9 2.66 -9.67 3.60
N PHE A 10 2.05 -9.76 2.43
CA PHE A 10 1.67 -11.01 1.81
C PHE A 10 2.40 -11.20 0.49
N TYR A 11 2.53 -12.43 0.06
CA TYR A 11 3.12 -12.74 -1.24
C TYR A 11 2.21 -13.65 -2.06
N TYR A 12 2.40 -13.61 -3.36
CA TYR A 12 1.93 -14.60 -4.32
C TYR A 12 3.10 -15.01 -5.21
N ALA A 13 3.34 -16.31 -5.34
CA ALA A 13 4.36 -16.85 -6.23
C ALA A 13 3.91 -18.22 -6.73
N ARG A 14 4.26 -18.57 -7.97
CA ARG A 14 3.97 -19.88 -8.56
C ARG A 14 5.07 -20.90 -8.28
N GLU A 15 6.33 -20.46 -8.26
CA GLU A 15 7.48 -21.34 -8.06
C GLU A 15 7.70 -21.62 -6.57
N GLU A 16 7.87 -22.90 -6.23
CA GLU A 16 8.13 -23.34 -4.85
C GLU A 16 9.38 -22.69 -4.24
N LYS A 17 10.41 -22.53 -5.04
CA LYS A 17 11.66 -21.90 -4.63
C LYS A 17 11.46 -20.46 -4.15
N LYS A 18 10.63 -19.70 -4.86
CA LYS A 18 10.28 -18.32 -4.50
C LYS A 18 9.36 -18.25 -3.30
N LYS A 19 8.39 -19.16 -3.21
CA LYS A 19 7.52 -19.29 -2.03
C LYS A 19 8.34 -19.49 -0.77
N LYS A 20 9.28 -20.43 -0.78
CA LYS A 20 10.17 -20.68 0.36
C LYS A 20 11.01 -19.47 0.73
N LYS A 21 11.51 -18.75 -0.26
CA LYS A 21 12.29 -17.53 -0.01
C LYS A 21 11.45 -16.45 0.67
N PHE A 22 10.23 -16.20 0.21
CA PHE A 22 9.33 -15.24 0.84
C PHE A 22 8.93 -15.67 2.27
N GLU A 23 8.64 -16.93 2.47
CA GLU A 23 8.33 -17.47 3.79
C GLU A 23 9.50 -17.35 4.76
N SER A 24 10.73 -17.56 4.30
CA SER A 24 11.94 -17.35 5.09
C SER A 24 12.14 -15.90 5.51
N MET A 25 11.59 -14.97 4.75
CA MET A 25 11.61 -13.52 5.05
C MET A 25 10.45 -13.08 5.96
N GLY A 26 9.57 -13.99 6.35
CA GLY A 26 8.44 -13.71 7.24
C GLY A 26 7.16 -13.25 6.53
N LEU A 27 7.07 -13.39 5.21
CA LEU A 27 5.84 -13.08 4.48
C LEU A 27 4.84 -14.23 4.56
N GLU A 28 3.57 -13.88 4.59
CA GLU A 28 2.48 -14.85 4.57
C GLU A 28 1.94 -15.01 3.13
N PRO A 29 1.51 -16.21 2.72
CA PRO A 29 0.87 -16.38 1.42
C PRO A 29 -0.49 -15.68 1.37
N LEU A 30 -0.77 -14.99 0.28
CA LEU A 30 -2.10 -14.42 0.03
C LEU A 30 -3.05 -15.55 -0.35
N LYS A 31 -3.99 -15.86 0.51
CA LYS A 31 -4.93 -16.99 0.34
C LYS A 31 -6.13 -16.61 -0.51
N GLU A 32 -6.68 -15.43 -0.26
CA GLU A 32 -7.85 -14.91 -0.97
C GLU A 32 -7.68 -13.42 -1.24
N GLY A 33 -8.13 -12.98 -2.40
CA GLY A 33 -8.12 -11.57 -2.75
C GLY A 33 -8.69 -11.34 -4.14
N ILE A 34 -9.20 -10.13 -4.35
CA ILE A 34 -9.62 -9.65 -5.66
C ILE A 34 -8.51 -8.73 -6.18
N ILE A 35 -7.87 -9.13 -7.26
CA ILE A 35 -6.78 -8.36 -7.87
C ILE A 35 -7.27 -7.83 -9.21
N VAL A 36 -7.27 -6.51 -9.35
CA VAL A 36 -7.76 -5.81 -10.54
C VAL A 36 -6.62 -5.02 -11.21
N GLY A 37 -6.87 -4.58 -12.44
CA GLY A 37 -5.93 -3.74 -13.19
C GLY A 37 -4.76 -4.52 -13.78
N VAL A 38 -3.63 -3.85 -13.92
CA VAL A 38 -2.42 -4.40 -14.57
C VAL A 38 -1.89 -5.65 -13.86
N THR A 39 -1.88 -5.65 -12.55
CA THR A 39 -1.40 -6.79 -11.75
C THR A 39 -2.25 -8.04 -12.01
N GLY A 40 -3.57 -7.91 -12.01
CA GLY A 40 -4.48 -9.00 -12.34
C GLY A 40 -4.27 -9.54 -13.75
N ALA A 41 -4.13 -8.64 -14.72
CA ALA A 41 -3.86 -9.00 -16.12
C ALA A 41 -2.53 -9.75 -16.27
N LEU A 42 -1.46 -9.30 -15.60
CA LEU A 42 -0.16 -9.96 -15.61
C LEU A 42 -0.22 -11.37 -15.01
N LEU A 43 -0.93 -11.55 -13.90
CA LEU A 43 -1.09 -12.86 -13.28
C LEU A 43 -1.85 -13.84 -14.16
N LEU A 44 -2.87 -13.38 -14.88
CA LEU A 44 -3.65 -14.21 -15.78
C LEU A 44 -2.88 -14.61 -17.04
N ARG A 45 -2.00 -13.75 -17.54
CA ARG A 45 -1.29 -13.94 -18.82
C ARG A 45 0.17 -14.39 -18.69
N SER A 46 0.65 -14.59 -17.49
CA SER A 46 2.05 -14.92 -17.23
C SER A 46 2.34 -16.42 -17.23
N GLU A 47 1.74 -17.18 -18.12
CA GLU A 47 1.95 -18.65 -18.19
C GLU A 47 3.42 -19.02 -18.43
N ASN A 48 4.12 -18.23 -19.25
CA ASN A 48 5.49 -18.49 -19.66
C ASN A 48 6.55 -17.64 -18.95
N VAL A 49 6.13 -16.71 -18.12
CA VAL A 49 7.04 -15.82 -17.35
C VAL A 49 6.73 -15.95 -15.87
N PRO A 50 7.70 -16.32 -15.05
CA PRO A 50 7.46 -16.43 -13.61
C PRO A 50 7.21 -15.05 -13.00
N VAL A 51 5.99 -14.82 -12.51
CA VAL A 51 5.59 -13.58 -11.85
C VAL A 51 5.38 -13.86 -10.38
N SER A 52 5.94 -13.00 -9.54
CA SER A 52 5.70 -12.98 -8.11
C SER A 52 5.19 -11.61 -7.70
N CYS A 53 4.35 -11.56 -6.68
CA CYS A 53 3.76 -10.31 -6.19
C CYS A 53 3.95 -10.20 -4.69
N VAL A 54 4.16 -8.97 -4.24
CA VAL A 54 4.21 -8.62 -2.82
C VAL A 54 3.11 -7.59 -2.57
N PHE A 55 2.35 -7.80 -1.52
CA PHE A 55 1.21 -6.96 -1.15
C PHE A 55 1.36 -6.49 0.28
N ALA A 56 1.19 -5.21 0.51
CA ALA A 56 1.12 -4.65 1.86
C ALA A 56 -0.33 -4.35 2.23
N GLU A 57 -0.70 -4.70 3.44
CA GLU A 57 -1.99 -4.33 4.01
C GLU A 57 -2.03 -2.82 4.28
N THR A 58 -3.11 -2.19 3.85
CA THR A 58 -3.38 -0.77 4.13
C THR A 58 -4.65 -0.63 4.95
N HIS A 59 -4.69 0.35 5.84
CA HIS A 59 -5.83 0.55 6.73
C HIS A 59 -6.71 1.75 6.35
N THR A 60 -6.36 2.45 5.29
CA THR A 60 -7.09 3.64 4.83
C THR A 60 -7.29 3.61 3.32
N ASN A 61 -8.30 4.34 2.83
CA ASN A 61 -8.50 4.61 1.40
C ASN A 61 -7.57 5.72 0.87
N MET A 62 -6.74 6.27 1.75
CA MET A 62 -5.74 7.27 1.45
C MET A 62 -4.40 6.61 1.09
N PRO A 63 -3.50 7.32 0.41
CA PRO A 63 -2.13 6.86 0.26
C PRO A 63 -1.52 6.52 1.60
N ASP A 64 -0.87 5.37 1.68
CA ASP A 64 -0.26 4.85 2.90
C ASP A 64 1.26 4.72 2.69
N SER A 65 2.00 5.73 3.14
CA SER A 65 3.46 5.78 2.99
C SER A 65 4.19 4.68 3.77
N LYS A 66 3.63 4.26 4.89
CA LYS A 66 4.22 3.18 5.71
C LYS A 66 4.09 1.84 5.01
N ALA A 67 2.92 1.55 4.44
CA ALA A 67 2.72 0.34 3.65
C ALA A 67 3.63 0.32 2.42
N ALA A 68 3.76 1.45 1.72
CA ALA A 68 4.67 1.60 0.59
C ALA A 68 6.13 1.35 0.99
N ALA A 69 6.58 1.93 2.09
CA ALA A 69 7.94 1.71 2.61
C ALA A 69 8.18 0.24 2.96
N LYS A 70 7.19 -0.44 3.50
CA LYS A 70 7.27 -1.86 3.83
C LYS A 70 7.42 -2.74 2.59
N VAL A 71 6.75 -2.41 1.50
CA VAL A 71 6.94 -3.07 0.20
C VAL A 71 8.37 -2.87 -0.30
N ILE A 72 8.87 -1.64 -0.26
CA ILE A 72 10.24 -1.31 -0.71
C ILE A 72 11.28 -2.05 0.14
N GLU A 73 11.12 -2.06 1.46
CA GLU A 73 11.98 -2.81 2.38
C GLU A 73 12.01 -4.30 2.04
N THR A 74 10.84 -4.88 1.77
CA THR A 74 10.71 -6.29 1.41
C THR A 74 11.41 -6.59 0.07
N LEU A 75 11.21 -5.75 -0.94
CA LEU A 75 11.87 -5.89 -2.23
C LEU A 75 13.38 -5.71 -2.12
N ASP A 76 13.83 -4.79 -1.28
CA ASP A 76 15.26 -4.59 -1.01
C ASP A 76 15.90 -5.86 -0.42
N LYS A 77 15.27 -6.45 0.57
CA LYS A 77 15.73 -7.72 1.17
C LYS A 77 15.70 -8.88 0.17
N TYR A 78 14.64 -8.94 -0.64
CA TYR A 78 14.47 -10.02 -1.61
C TYR A 78 15.50 -9.94 -2.74
N LEU A 79 15.74 -8.73 -3.26
CA LEU A 79 16.64 -8.51 -4.41
C LEU A 79 18.07 -8.11 -4.01
N GLY A 80 18.30 -7.77 -2.74
CA GLY A 80 19.60 -7.32 -2.28
C GLY A 80 20.03 -5.99 -2.87
N LEU A 81 19.09 -5.06 -3.07
CA LEU A 81 19.35 -3.80 -3.77
C LEU A 81 20.11 -2.77 -2.94
N LYS A 82 20.04 -2.84 -1.61
CA LYS A 82 20.63 -1.87 -0.67
C LYS A 82 20.17 -0.43 -0.93
N VAL A 83 18.86 -0.25 -1.06
CA VAL A 83 18.25 1.07 -1.31
C VAL A 83 17.98 1.77 0.02
N ASP A 84 18.35 3.06 0.10
CA ASP A 84 17.92 3.91 1.20
C ASP A 84 16.55 4.50 0.86
N TYR A 85 15.50 3.97 1.50
CA TYR A 85 14.12 4.40 1.29
C TYR A 85 13.64 5.47 2.29
N LYS A 86 14.46 5.83 3.27
CA LYS A 86 14.09 6.81 4.31
C LYS A 86 13.71 8.19 3.76
N PRO A 87 14.49 8.79 2.83
CA PRO A 87 14.11 10.08 2.26
C PRO A 87 12.78 10.03 1.51
N LEU A 88 12.50 8.94 0.79
CA LEU A 88 11.25 8.75 0.08
C LEU A 88 10.06 8.63 1.04
N LEU A 89 10.26 7.91 2.14
CA LEU A 89 9.27 7.76 3.20
C LEU A 89 8.92 9.11 3.82
N GLU A 90 9.91 9.91 4.17
CA GLU A 90 9.72 11.25 4.75
C GLU A 90 8.93 12.16 3.80
N GLN A 91 9.26 12.17 2.52
CA GLN A 91 8.53 12.94 1.52
C GLN A 91 7.09 12.46 1.35
N ALA A 92 6.90 11.14 1.32
CA ALA A 92 5.57 10.55 1.21
C ALA A 92 4.70 10.87 2.42
N GLU A 93 5.24 10.83 3.62
CA GLU A 93 4.53 11.21 4.85
C GLU A 93 4.10 12.69 4.82
N LYS A 94 4.98 13.58 4.41
CA LYS A 94 4.65 15.01 4.27
C LYS A 94 3.55 15.26 3.25
N PHE A 95 3.60 14.57 2.12
CA PHE A 95 2.56 14.66 1.09
C PHE A 95 1.21 14.11 1.58
N GLU A 96 1.24 12.99 2.29
CA GLU A 96 0.07 12.35 2.89
C GLU A 96 -0.59 13.26 3.93
N ASP A 97 0.19 13.90 4.79
CA ASP A 97 -0.29 14.85 5.78
C ASP A 97 -0.97 16.07 5.11
N LYS A 98 -0.39 16.56 4.01
CA LYS A 98 -1.02 17.64 3.22
C LYS A 98 -2.35 17.20 2.62
N LEU A 99 -2.43 16.00 2.06
CA LEU A 99 -3.67 15.45 1.51
C LEU A 99 -4.75 15.30 2.58
N LYS A 100 -4.39 14.79 3.75
CA LYS A 100 -5.31 14.68 4.88
C LYS A 100 -5.84 16.05 5.32
N GLY A 101 -4.96 17.05 5.37
CA GLY A 101 -5.35 18.43 5.68
C GLY A 101 -6.33 19.02 4.67
N ILE A 102 -6.08 18.84 3.39
CA ILE A 102 -6.95 19.28 2.29
C ILE A 102 -8.33 18.60 2.37
N LEU A 103 -8.36 17.30 2.58
CA LEU A 103 -9.61 16.55 2.72
C LEU A 103 -10.42 16.97 3.92
N THR A 104 -9.77 17.20 5.05
CA THR A 104 -10.43 17.70 6.27
C THR A 104 -11.06 19.08 6.05
N GLN A 105 -10.34 19.98 5.39
CA GLN A 105 -10.87 21.30 5.03
C GLN A 105 -12.03 21.21 4.05
N SER A 106 -11.94 20.34 3.07
CA SER A 106 -13.01 20.09 2.10
C SER A 106 -14.28 19.56 2.78
N GLN A 107 -14.14 18.61 3.70
CA GLN A 107 -15.26 18.10 4.49
C GLN A 107 -15.91 19.17 5.36
N LYS A 108 -15.12 19.98 6.04
CA LYS A 108 -15.62 21.12 6.83
C LYS A 108 -16.36 22.15 5.96
N ALA A 109 -15.84 22.44 4.78
CA ALA A 109 -16.49 23.32 3.83
C ALA A 109 -17.85 22.79 3.37
N GLN A 110 -17.95 21.48 3.09
CA GLN A 110 -19.20 20.82 2.75
C GLN A 110 -20.21 20.87 3.91
N GLU A 111 -19.78 20.57 5.13
CA GLU A 111 -20.63 20.65 6.33
C GLU A 111 -21.19 22.06 6.56
N ILE A 112 -20.36 23.08 6.43
CA ILE A 112 -20.79 24.49 6.53
C ILE A 112 -21.79 24.83 5.42
N SER A 113 -21.54 24.39 4.20
CA SER A 113 -22.45 24.59 3.07
C SER A 113 -23.80 23.94 3.29
N GLU A 114 -23.81 22.69 3.78
CA GLU A 114 -25.05 21.98 4.11
C GLU A 114 -25.81 22.63 5.24
N LYS A 115 -25.14 23.08 6.30
CA LYS A 115 -25.77 23.82 7.40
C LYS A 115 -26.41 25.13 6.93
N LYS A 116 -25.71 25.89 6.07
CA LYS A 116 -26.28 27.11 5.47
C LYS A 116 -27.51 26.79 4.62
N ARG A 117 -27.41 25.73 3.84
CA ARG A 117 -28.50 25.25 2.98
C ARG A 117 -29.74 24.89 3.80
N MET A 118 -29.56 24.17 4.91
CA MET A 118 -30.63 23.80 5.82
C MET A 118 -31.23 25.04 6.54
N SER A 119 -30.44 26.04 6.88
CA SER A 119 -30.94 27.24 7.49
C SER A 119 -31.79 28.13 6.56
N TYR A 120 -31.59 28.05 5.24
CA TYR A 120 -32.42 28.73 4.26
C TYR A 120 -33.74 28.02 3.91
N VAL A 121 -33.85 26.75 4.20
CA VAL A 121 -35.03 25.92 3.89
C VAL A 121 -35.98 25.81 5.09
N GLY A 122 -35.48 26.08 6.27
CA GLY A 122 -36.25 26.10 7.49
C GLY A 122 -36.74 27.49 7.80
#